data_ca9f7230415e7d9d38a13ce81620eeac
#
_entry.id   ca9f7230415e7d9d38a13ce81620eeac
#
_cell.length_a   1.000
_cell.length_b   1.000
_cell.length_c   1.000
_cell.angle_alpha   90.00
_cell.angle_beta   90.00
_cell.angle_gamma   90.00
#
_symmetry.space_group_name_H-M   'P 1'
#
loop_
_entity.id
_entity.type
_entity.pdbx_description
1 polymer ?
#
loop_
_entity_poly.entity_id
_entity_poly.type
_entity_poly.pdbx_seq_one_letter_code
_entity_poly.pdbx_strand_id
1 'polypeptide(L)'
;LSLVGSEMCIRDSLYSVAFYNLENLFDTIHDAGKNDLEFLPSGSYAWTAEKYEAKLKNLAKVLSEVSRDRVPEGPAVIGVAEAENNRVLTNLVSQPAISNYKFVHYEGPDKRGIDCALLYDPEQFTVTNSKLVLSTPFEGDTVHLTRGFLIVDGQMAGERVCFIVNHWPSRGAKSPVRVH
;
A
#
# COMPACT_ATOMS: atom_id res chain seq x y z
N LEU A 1 56.38 -11.35 8.90
CA LEU A 1 55.29 -11.14 7.93
C LEU A 1 53.98 -11.34 8.67
N SER A 2 53.36 -10.22 9.01
CA SER A 2 52.03 -10.21 9.59
C SER A 2 51.00 -10.18 8.46
N LEU A 3 50.27 -11.25 8.29
CA LEU A 3 49.06 -11.28 7.45
C LEU A 3 47.94 -10.62 8.25
N VAL A 4 47.70 -9.32 7.99
CA VAL A 4 46.48 -8.67 8.41
C VAL A 4 45.38 -9.18 7.46
N GLY A 5 44.66 -10.19 7.88
CA GLY A 5 43.44 -10.60 7.24
C GLY A 5 42.44 -9.45 7.39
N SER A 6 42.11 -8.77 6.30
CA SER A 6 40.91 -7.93 6.26
C SER A 6 39.71 -8.87 6.35
N GLU A 7 39.15 -9.00 7.55
CA GLU A 7 37.80 -9.56 7.68
C GLU A 7 36.86 -8.62 6.92
N MET A 8 36.50 -9.02 5.72
CA MET A 8 35.41 -8.42 4.99
C MET A 8 34.14 -8.84 5.74
N CYS A 9 33.70 -8.01 6.69
CA CYS A 9 32.37 -8.15 7.28
C CYS A 9 31.36 -7.96 6.14
N ILE A 10 30.95 -9.06 5.55
CA ILE A 10 29.71 -9.11 4.77
C ILE A 10 28.62 -8.85 5.82
N ARG A 11 28.16 -7.62 5.94
CA ARG A 11 26.92 -7.32 6.65
C ARG A 11 25.83 -7.91 5.77
N ASP A 12 25.41 -9.11 6.07
CA ASP A 12 24.15 -9.65 5.57
C ASP A 12 23.02 -8.75 6.15
N SER A 13 22.74 -7.67 5.44
CA SER A 13 21.63 -6.80 5.82
C SER A 13 20.34 -7.50 5.45
N LEU A 14 19.57 -7.83 6.46
CA LEU A 14 18.22 -8.41 6.27
C LEU A 14 17.25 -7.27 6.00
N TYR A 15 16.53 -7.35 4.88
CA TYR A 15 15.45 -6.44 4.54
C TYR A 15 14.11 -7.15 4.65
N SER A 16 13.12 -6.45 5.12
CA SER A 16 11.75 -6.96 5.22
C SER A 16 10.85 -6.31 4.18
N VAL A 17 9.98 -7.11 3.60
CA VAL A 17 8.93 -6.69 2.67
C VAL A 17 7.60 -7.19 3.23
N ALA A 18 6.62 -6.32 3.32
CA ALA A 18 5.31 -6.65 3.88
C ALA A 18 4.18 -6.32 2.90
N PHE A 19 3.03 -6.92 3.13
CA PHE A 19 1.76 -6.55 2.52
C PHE A 19 0.68 -6.49 3.60
N TYR A 20 -0.18 -5.47 3.54
CA TYR A 20 -1.27 -5.29 4.49
C TYR A 20 -2.54 -4.75 3.81
N ASN A 21 -3.70 -5.35 4.09
CA ASN A 21 -4.97 -4.79 3.67
C ASN A 21 -5.46 -3.78 4.72
N LEU A 22 -5.70 -2.53 4.31
CA LEU A 22 -6.14 -1.45 5.20
C LEU A 22 -7.63 -1.54 5.56
N GLU A 23 -8.35 -2.54 5.01
CA GLU A 23 -9.76 -2.80 5.30
C GLU A 23 -10.66 -1.57 5.08
N ASN A 24 -10.68 -1.06 3.84
CA ASN A 24 -11.44 0.12 3.45
C ASN A 24 -11.05 1.37 4.28
N LEU A 25 -9.82 1.84 4.09
CA LEU A 25 -9.37 3.09 4.68
C LEU A 25 -9.96 4.27 3.91
N PHE A 26 -11.15 4.71 4.32
CA PHE A 26 -11.84 5.91 3.84
C PHE A 26 -11.68 7.04 4.85
N ASP A 27 -11.71 8.28 4.36
CA ASP A 27 -11.93 9.43 5.23
C ASP A 27 -13.44 9.74 5.40
N THR A 28 -13.77 10.96 5.79
CA THR A 28 -15.16 11.37 6.06
C THR A 28 -15.71 12.34 5.01
N ILE A 29 -15.03 12.45 3.85
CA ILE A 29 -15.34 13.40 2.79
C ILE A 29 -15.70 12.64 1.52
N HIS A 30 -16.84 12.95 0.93
CA HIS A 30 -17.26 12.33 -0.33
C HIS A 30 -16.37 12.75 -1.50
N ASP A 31 -15.85 11.77 -2.22
CA ASP A 31 -15.11 11.99 -3.46
C ASP A 31 -16.06 11.92 -4.68
N ALA A 32 -16.09 12.99 -5.48
CA ALA A 32 -17.00 13.13 -6.60
C ALA A 32 -16.88 11.96 -7.59
N GLY A 33 -18.01 11.32 -7.88
CA GLY A 33 -18.08 10.19 -8.82
C GLY A 33 -17.70 8.83 -8.23
N LYS A 34 -17.40 8.76 -6.93
CA LYS A 34 -17.14 7.51 -6.19
C LYS A 34 -18.38 7.07 -5.41
N ASN A 35 -18.47 5.77 -5.16
CA ASN A 35 -19.53 5.15 -4.39
C ASN A 35 -19.07 4.88 -2.95
N ASP A 36 -18.81 5.96 -2.22
CA ASP A 36 -18.23 6.00 -0.88
C ASP A 36 -19.21 6.48 0.20
N LEU A 37 -20.47 6.74 -0.17
CA LEU A 37 -21.48 7.37 0.70
C LEU A 37 -21.72 6.61 2.02
N GLU A 38 -21.49 5.30 2.04
CA GLU A 38 -21.63 4.49 3.25
C GLU A 38 -20.53 4.81 4.30
N PHE A 39 -19.39 5.36 3.86
CA PHE A 39 -18.28 5.78 4.71
C PHE A 39 -18.32 7.25 5.12
N LEU A 40 -19.46 7.92 4.94
CA LEU A 40 -19.66 9.27 5.46
C LEU A 40 -20.21 9.24 6.90
N PRO A 41 -20.10 10.34 7.66
CA PRO A 41 -20.72 10.44 8.98
C PRO A 41 -22.23 10.20 8.96
N SER A 42 -22.90 10.57 7.87
CA SER A 42 -24.32 10.32 7.62
C SER A 42 -24.62 8.98 6.94
N GLY A 43 -23.59 8.23 6.56
CA GLY A 43 -23.72 6.93 5.87
C GLY A 43 -24.04 5.78 6.81
N SER A 44 -24.24 4.58 6.24
CA SER A 44 -24.64 3.39 6.99
C SER A 44 -23.66 2.95 8.08
N TYR A 45 -22.35 3.22 7.89
CA TYR A 45 -21.33 2.94 8.90
C TYR A 45 -21.20 4.03 9.96
N ALA A 46 -21.90 5.18 9.80
CA ALA A 46 -21.74 6.36 10.64
C ALA A 46 -20.23 6.63 10.88
N TRP A 47 -19.49 6.79 9.76
CA TRP A 47 -18.04 6.89 9.76
C TRP A 47 -17.61 8.29 10.17
N THR A 48 -17.45 8.49 11.49
CA THR A 48 -17.10 9.79 12.06
C THR A 48 -15.60 10.05 12.03
N ALA A 49 -15.20 11.32 12.23
CA ALA A 49 -13.80 11.70 12.33
C ALA A 49 -13.05 10.94 13.45
N GLU A 50 -13.71 10.70 14.58
CA GLU A 50 -13.13 9.95 15.70
C GLU A 50 -12.83 8.49 15.32
N LYS A 51 -13.73 7.85 14.55
CA LYS A 51 -13.51 6.49 14.05
C LYS A 51 -12.37 6.45 13.05
N TYR A 52 -12.31 7.44 12.16
CA TYR A 52 -11.23 7.58 11.19
C TYR A 52 -9.86 7.76 11.87
N GLU A 53 -9.77 8.70 12.80
CA GLU A 53 -8.54 8.95 13.57
C GLU A 53 -8.10 7.72 14.39
N ALA A 54 -9.03 7.03 15.02
CA ALA A 54 -8.75 5.79 15.74
C ALA A 54 -8.20 4.71 14.81
N LYS A 55 -8.78 4.57 13.60
CA LYS A 55 -8.31 3.63 12.59
C LYS A 55 -6.89 3.96 12.12
N LEU A 56 -6.59 5.24 11.83
CA LEU A 56 -5.25 5.67 11.44
C LEU A 56 -4.21 5.32 12.50
N LYS A 57 -4.50 5.60 13.77
CA LYS A 57 -3.61 5.27 14.90
C LYS A 57 -3.37 3.76 15.02
N ASN A 58 -4.42 2.96 14.91
CA ASN A 58 -4.33 1.50 15.01
C ASN A 58 -3.53 0.92 13.84
N LEU A 59 -3.78 1.37 12.61
CA LEU A 59 -3.02 0.96 11.43
C LEU A 59 -1.55 1.35 11.56
N ALA A 60 -1.25 2.59 11.94
CA ALA A 60 0.12 3.05 12.14
C ALA A 60 0.85 2.22 13.18
N LYS A 61 0.19 1.88 14.31
CA LYS A 61 0.75 0.99 15.32
C LYS A 61 1.08 -0.37 14.75
N VAL A 62 0.11 -1.03 14.09
CA VAL A 62 0.32 -2.36 13.50
C VAL A 62 1.46 -2.33 12.47
N LEU A 63 1.43 -1.37 11.53
CA LEU A 63 2.45 -1.26 10.49
C LEU A 63 3.85 -0.99 11.06
N SER A 64 3.94 -0.24 12.17
CA SER A 64 5.21 0.03 12.84
C SER A 64 5.80 -1.19 13.55
N GLU A 65 4.99 -2.19 13.89
CA GLU A 65 5.42 -3.40 14.61
C GLU A 65 5.77 -4.55 13.66
N VAL A 66 5.40 -4.46 12.37
CA VAL A 66 5.67 -5.53 11.39
C VAL A 66 7.16 -5.80 11.28
N SER A 67 7.53 -7.08 11.39
CA SER A 67 8.90 -7.63 11.23
C SER A 67 9.96 -7.06 12.17
N ARG A 68 9.65 -6.19 13.12
CA ARG A 68 10.65 -5.54 14.00
C ARG A 68 11.35 -6.50 14.95
N ASP A 69 10.79 -7.67 15.18
CA ASP A 69 11.44 -8.75 15.91
C ASP A 69 12.67 -9.32 15.19
N ARG A 70 12.76 -9.16 13.88
CA ARG A 70 13.85 -9.65 13.02
C ARG A 70 14.62 -8.54 12.32
N VAL A 71 13.93 -7.47 11.98
CA VAL A 71 14.47 -6.28 11.28
C VAL A 71 14.09 -5.06 12.11
N PRO A 72 14.97 -4.58 13.00
CA PRO A 72 14.67 -3.47 13.92
C PRO A 72 14.23 -2.19 13.21
N GLU A 73 14.70 -1.93 12.02
CA GLU A 73 14.34 -0.80 11.16
C GLU A 73 12.91 -0.91 10.65
N GLY A 74 12.33 -2.12 10.69
CA GLY A 74 11.03 -2.43 10.11
C GLY A 74 11.10 -2.70 8.60
N PRO A 75 9.94 -2.86 7.93
CA PRO A 75 9.90 -3.16 6.52
C PRO A 75 10.48 -2.03 5.66
N ALA A 76 11.34 -2.39 4.70
CA ALA A 76 11.80 -1.43 3.68
C ALA A 76 10.64 -0.95 2.80
N VAL A 77 9.69 -1.85 2.51
CA VAL A 77 8.47 -1.54 1.77
C VAL A 77 7.27 -2.30 2.34
N ILE A 78 6.09 -1.67 2.27
CA ILE A 78 4.81 -2.28 2.63
C ILE A 78 3.84 -2.02 1.48
N GLY A 79 3.48 -3.06 0.73
CA GLY A 79 2.34 -3.00 -0.19
C GLY A 79 1.05 -2.89 0.62
N VAL A 80 0.19 -1.95 0.28
CA VAL A 80 -1.11 -1.81 0.94
C VAL A 80 -2.25 -1.83 -0.08
N ALA A 81 -3.39 -2.31 0.35
CA ALA A 81 -4.62 -2.33 -0.44
C ALA A 81 -5.77 -1.69 0.33
N GLU A 82 -6.80 -1.27 -0.41
CA GLU A 82 -8.01 -0.64 0.11
C GLU A 82 -7.76 0.73 0.77
N ALA A 83 -6.85 1.51 0.17
CA ALA A 83 -6.74 2.95 0.45
C ALA A 83 -7.64 3.74 -0.51
N GLU A 84 -8.38 4.71 0.01
CA GLU A 84 -9.29 5.52 -0.79
C GLU A 84 -8.55 6.45 -1.77
N ASN A 85 -7.64 7.27 -1.27
CA ASN A 85 -6.98 8.32 -2.04
C ASN A 85 -5.66 8.78 -1.40
N ASN A 86 -4.99 9.76 -2.03
CA ASN A 86 -3.77 10.35 -1.51
C ASN A 86 -3.94 11.00 -0.12
N ARG A 87 -5.12 11.53 0.19
CA ARG A 87 -5.40 12.20 1.47
C ARG A 87 -5.33 11.22 2.63
N VAL A 88 -5.97 10.04 2.51
CA VAL A 88 -5.92 9.02 3.57
C VAL A 88 -4.51 8.45 3.75
N LEU A 89 -3.75 8.29 2.67
CA LEU A 89 -2.35 7.84 2.74
C LEU A 89 -1.44 8.89 3.39
N THR A 90 -1.62 10.16 3.05
CA THR A 90 -0.89 11.26 3.70
C THR A 90 -1.18 11.29 5.20
N ASN A 91 -2.45 11.16 5.60
CA ASN A 91 -2.83 11.13 7.01
C ASN A 91 -2.27 9.90 7.73
N LEU A 92 -2.19 8.76 7.04
CA LEU A 92 -1.62 7.52 7.59
C LEU A 92 -0.11 7.67 7.84
N VAL A 93 0.67 8.10 6.84
CA VAL A 93 2.13 8.25 7.02
C VAL A 93 2.52 9.46 7.87
N SER A 94 1.59 10.36 8.16
CA SER A 94 1.78 11.45 9.13
C SER A 94 1.67 10.98 10.59
N GLN A 95 1.20 9.75 10.83
CA GLN A 95 1.17 9.21 12.19
C GLN A 95 2.59 9.00 12.72
N PRO A 96 2.90 9.44 13.96
CA PRO A 96 4.27 9.42 14.50
C PRO A 96 4.97 8.05 14.41
N ALA A 97 4.22 6.95 14.53
CA ALA A 97 4.76 5.60 14.56
C ALA A 97 5.35 5.14 13.21
N ILE A 98 4.96 5.77 12.09
CA ILE A 98 5.38 5.42 10.73
C ILE A 98 5.73 6.65 9.89
N SER A 99 6.08 7.76 10.51
CA SER A 99 6.39 9.03 9.82
C SER A 99 7.68 9.00 8.99
N ASN A 100 8.47 7.95 9.11
CA ASN A 100 9.61 7.68 8.23
C ASN A 100 9.21 7.17 6.84
N TYR A 101 7.97 6.68 6.67
CA TYR A 101 7.51 6.18 5.38
C TYR A 101 7.04 7.30 4.46
N LYS A 102 7.33 7.11 3.18
CA LYS A 102 6.69 7.79 2.04
C LYS A 102 5.80 6.79 1.31
N PHE A 103 5.06 7.24 0.30
CA PHE A 103 4.23 6.33 -0.47
C PHE A 103 4.24 6.64 -1.97
N VAL A 104 3.89 5.62 -2.77
CA VAL A 104 3.56 5.71 -4.18
C VAL A 104 2.11 5.26 -4.33
N HIS A 105 1.29 6.09 -4.97
CA HIS A 105 -0.12 5.81 -5.22
C HIS A 105 -0.56 6.43 -6.54
N TYR A 106 -1.53 5.80 -7.18
CA TYR A 106 -2.23 6.29 -8.36
C TYR A 106 -3.72 6.03 -8.18
N GLU A 107 -4.54 7.02 -8.51
CA GLU A 107 -5.98 6.87 -8.56
C GLU A 107 -6.37 5.87 -9.65
N GLY A 108 -7.13 4.87 -9.28
CA GLY A 108 -7.63 3.82 -10.16
C GLY A 108 -9.08 4.03 -10.58
N PRO A 109 -9.56 3.20 -11.51
CA PRO A 109 -10.93 3.28 -12.02
C PRO A 109 -11.97 2.58 -11.13
N ASP A 110 -11.61 2.05 -9.96
CA ASP A 110 -12.56 1.38 -9.06
C ASP A 110 -13.66 2.36 -8.66
N LYS A 111 -14.93 1.95 -8.83
CA LYS A 111 -16.09 2.79 -8.54
C LYS A 111 -16.27 3.11 -7.06
N ARG A 112 -15.74 2.28 -6.16
CA ARG A 112 -15.75 2.55 -4.72
C ARG A 112 -14.69 3.55 -4.33
N GLY A 113 -13.68 3.76 -5.19
CA GLY A 113 -12.55 4.64 -4.92
C GLY A 113 -11.52 4.01 -4.00
N ILE A 114 -11.28 2.70 -4.10
CA ILE A 114 -10.22 2.06 -3.33
C ILE A 114 -9.12 1.52 -4.23
N ASP A 115 -7.89 1.75 -3.86
CA ASP A 115 -6.71 1.48 -4.65
C ASP A 115 -5.63 0.74 -3.86
N CYS A 116 -4.54 0.41 -4.57
CA CYS A 116 -3.31 -0.09 -3.99
C CYS A 116 -2.28 1.03 -3.86
N ALA A 117 -1.45 0.96 -2.84
CA ALA A 117 -0.29 1.83 -2.69
C ALA A 117 0.93 1.04 -2.21
N LEU A 118 2.13 1.63 -2.35
CA LEU A 118 3.36 1.15 -1.77
C LEU A 118 3.86 2.18 -0.77
N LEU A 119 3.90 1.83 0.51
CA LEU A 119 4.63 2.59 1.52
C LEU A 119 6.10 2.14 1.47
N TYR A 120 7.04 3.06 1.61
CA TYR A 120 8.47 2.74 1.60
C TYR A 120 9.26 3.64 2.53
N ASP A 121 10.27 3.07 3.15
CA ASP A 121 11.27 3.80 3.92
C ASP A 121 12.37 4.29 2.97
N PRO A 122 12.54 5.61 2.75
CA PRO A 122 13.52 6.15 1.82
C PRO A 122 14.98 5.89 2.22
N GLU A 123 15.25 5.51 3.46
CA GLU A 123 16.59 5.10 3.90
C GLU A 123 16.94 3.66 3.47
N GLN A 124 15.92 2.83 3.21
CA GLN A 124 16.08 1.44 2.84
C GLN A 124 15.75 1.17 1.36
N PHE A 125 14.84 1.94 0.75
CA PHE A 125 14.41 1.77 -0.64
C PHE A 125 14.31 3.10 -1.38
N THR A 126 14.97 3.18 -2.53
CA THR A 126 14.91 4.36 -3.40
C THR A 126 14.05 4.06 -4.62
N VAL A 127 12.93 4.75 -4.76
CA VAL A 127 12.05 4.63 -5.94
C VAL A 127 12.74 5.28 -7.15
N THR A 128 12.83 4.54 -8.26
CA THR A 128 13.39 5.04 -9.53
C THR A 128 12.33 5.27 -10.60
N ASN A 129 11.25 4.48 -10.58
CA ASN A 129 10.14 4.61 -11.51
C ASN A 129 8.88 4.01 -10.88
N SER A 130 7.71 4.46 -11.32
CA SER A 130 6.44 3.83 -10.94
C SER A 130 5.38 4.06 -12.01
N LYS A 131 4.40 3.15 -12.07
CA LYS A 131 3.24 3.24 -12.95
C LYS A 131 2.07 2.42 -12.44
N LEU A 132 0.88 2.83 -12.84
CA LEU A 132 -0.32 2.00 -12.73
C LEU A 132 -0.60 1.33 -14.08
N VAL A 133 -0.73 0.02 -14.08
CA VAL A 133 -1.12 -0.77 -15.28
C VAL A 133 -2.55 -1.26 -15.05
N LEU A 134 -3.47 -0.79 -15.87
CA LEU A 134 -4.87 -1.22 -15.82
C LEU A 134 -5.00 -2.58 -16.49
N SER A 135 -5.82 -3.47 -15.90
CA SER A 135 -6.21 -4.70 -16.57
C SER A 135 -7.08 -4.35 -17.78
N THR A 136 -6.76 -4.93 -18.93
CA THR A 136 -7.65 -4.83 -20.09
C THR A 136 -8.92 -5.64 -19.82
N PRO A 137 -10.11 -5.09 -20.07
CA PRO A 137 -11.34 -5.88 -20.03
C PRO A 137 -11.24 -7.06 -20.99
N PHE A 138 -11.84 -8.19 -20.65
CA PHE A 138 -12.04 -9.26 -21.62
C PHE A 138 -12.89 -8.74 -22.79
N GLU A 139 -12.66 -9.27 -23.98
CA GLU A 139 -13.44 -8.97 -25.16
C GLU A 139 -14.94 -9.18 -24.86
N GLY A 140 -15.71 -8.08 -24.86
CA GLY A 140 -17.15 -8.09 -24.49
C GLY A 140 -17.48 -7.54 -23.09
N ASP A 141 -16.52 -7.30 -22.19
CA ASP A 141 -16.75 -6.68 -20.89
C ASP A 141 -16.19 -5.25 -20.85
N THR A 142 -17.01 -4.28 -21.24
CA THR A 142 -16.64 -2.85 -21.25
C THR A 142 -16.92 -2.15 -19.91
N VAL A 143 -17.43 -2.87 -18.91
CA VAL A 143 -18.07 -2.23 -17.72
C VAL A 143 -17.28 -2.40 -16.43
N HIS A 144 -16.39 -3.36 -16.33
CA HIS A 144 -15.73 -3.68 -15.06
C HIS A 144 -14.22 -3.39 -15.10
N LEU A 145 -13.87 -2.10 -15.14
CA LEU A 145 -12.51 -1.69 -14.82
C LEU A 145 -12.30 -1.98 -13.32
N THR A 146 -11.47 -2.98 -13.05
CA THR A 146 -11.00 -3.26 -11.69
C THR A 146 -9.77 -2.43 -11.38
N ARG A 147 -9.32 -2.51 -10.13
CA ARG A 147 -8.06 -1.91 -9.69
C ARG A 147 -6.92 -2.37 -10.58
N GLY A 148 -6.03 -1.46 -10.90
CA GLY A 148 -4.83 -1.78 -11.67
C GLY A 148 -3.75 -2.45 -10.83
N PHE A 149 -2.66 -2.79 -11.49
CA PHE A 149 -1.42 -3.25 -10.86
C PHE A 149 -0.53 -2.04 -10.63
N LEU A 150 -0.21 -1.72 -9.38
CA LEU A 150 0.79 -0.71 -9.06
C LEU A 150 2.17 -1.35 -9.20
N ILE A 151 2.98 -0.86 -10.13
CA ILE A 151 4.35 -1.31 -10.37
C ILE A 151 5.29 -0.22 -9.90
N VAL A 152 6.23 -0.57 -9.03
CA VAL A 152 7.24 0.36 -8.49
C VAL A 152 8.61 -0.27 -8.63
N ASP A 153 9.44 0.35 -9.43
CA ASP A 153 10.85 -0.01 -9.61
C ASP A 153 11.74 0.82 -8.68
N GLY A 154 12.79 0.23 -8.17
CA GLY A 154 13.70 0.93 -7.28
C GLY A 154 14.97 0.18 -6.99
N GLN A 155 15.70 0.68 -5.98
CA GLN A 155 16.94 0.09 -5.49
C GLN A 155 16.81 -0.18 -3.98
N MET A 156 17.24 -1.39 -3.59
CA MET A 156 17.35 -1.85 -2.22
C MET A 156 18.68 -2.58 -2.07
N ALA A 157 19.47 -2.24 -1.07
CA ALA A 157 20.78 -2.84 -0.84
C ALA A 157 21.73 -2.79 -2.06
N GLY A 158 21.61 -1.79 -2.92
CA GLY A 158 22.40 -1.68 -4.16
C GLY A 158 21.86 -2.49 -5.34
N GLU A 159 20.83 -3.32 -5.12
CA GLU A 159 20.21 -4.16 -6.14
C GLU A 159 18.94 -3.52 -6.71
N ARG A 160 18.65 -3.79 -7.98
CA ARG A 160 17.39 -3.37 -8.61
C ARG A 160 16.26 -4.31 -8.22
N VAL A 161 15.20 -3.75 -7.70
CA VAL A 161 14.00 -4.48 -7.27
C VAL A 161 12.75 -3.87 -7.89
N CYS A 162 11.81 -4.71 -8.28
CA CYS A 162 10.49 -4.30 -8.77
C CYS A 162 9.41 -4.87 -7.85
N PHE A 163 8.57 -4.01 -7.30
CA PHE A 163 7.39 -4.40 -6.52
C PHE A 163 6.13 -4.24 -7.34
N ILE A 164 5.28 -5.26 -7.31
CA ILE A 164 3.95 -5.23 -7.93
C ILE A 164 2.93 -5.40 -6.82
N VAL A 165 2.18 -4.34 -6.55
CA VAL A 165 1.08 -4.36 -5.57
C VAL A 165 -0.22 -4.50 -6.32
N ASN A 166 -1.02 -5.50 -5.95
CA ASN A 166 -2.32 -5.74 -6.56
C ASN A 166 -3.33 -6.22 -5.53
N HIS A 167 -4.60 -5.98 -5.82
CA HIS A 167 -5.71 -6.41 -5.00
C HIS A 167 -6.79 -7.04 -5.89
N TRP A 168 -6.84 -8.36 -5.92
CA TRP A 168 -7.77 -9.12 -6.73
C TRP A 168 -9.21 -8.94 -6.23
N PRO A 169 -10.22 -8.97 -7.14
CA PRO A 169 -11.62 -8.97 -6.76
C PRO A 169 -11.93 -10.14 -5.82
N SER A 170 -12.65 -9.85 -4.74
CA SER A 170 -13.13 -10.87 -3.82
C SER A 170 -14.05 -11.86 -4.55
N ARG A 171 -14.20 -13.06 -3.98
CA ARG A 171 -15.05 -14.14 -4.55
C ARG A 171 -16.55 -13.83 -4.49
N GLY A 172 -16.98 -12.59 -4.75
CA GLY A 172 -18.38 -12.22 -4.89
C GLY A 172 -19.10 -13.13 -5.89
N ALA A 173 -20.20 -13.73 -5.49
CA ALA A 173 -20.84 -14.88 -6.12
C ALA A 173 -21.36 -14.70 -7.56
N LYS A 174 -21.19 -13.54 -8.19
CA LYS A 174 -21.78 -13.21 -9.48
C LYS A 174 -20.86 -12.52 -10.49
N SER A 175 -19.55 -12.50 -10.29
CA SER A 175 -18.66 -11.93 -11.30
C SER A 175 -18.23 -13.02 -12.29
N PRO A 176 -18.60 -12.90 -13.58
CA PRO A 176 -18.03 -13.74 -14.64
C PRO A 176 -16.54 -13.44 -14.91
N VAL A 177 -16.00 -12.38 -14.31
CA VAL A 177 -14.61 -11.95 -14.43
C VAL A 177 -13.71 -12.72 -13.46
N ARG A 178 -13.88 -14.03 -13.39
CA ARG A 178 -12.84 -14.88 -12.79
C ARG A 178 -11.90 -15.31 -13.89
N VAL A 179 -10.71 -14.82 -13.78
CA VAL A 179 -9.54 -15.27 -14.51
C VAL A 179 -9.53 -16.79 -14.61
N HIS A 180 -9.50 -17.30 -15.80
CA HIS A 180 -9.09 -18.64 -16.13
C HIS A 180 -7.58 -18.71 -16.18
#